data_945fc6af32e75905be1849ec2313ef2b
#
_entry.id   945fc6af32e75905be1849ec2313ef2b
#
_cell.length_a   1.000
_cell.length_b   1.000
_cell.length_c   1.000
_cell.angle_alpha   90.00
_cell.angle_beta   90.00
_cell.angle_gamma   90.00
#
_symmetry.space_group_name_H-M   'P 1'
#
loop_
_entity.id
_entity.type
_entity.pdbx_description
1 polymer ?
#
loop_
_entity_poly.entity_id
_entity_poly.type
_entity_poly.pdbx_seq_one_letter_code
_entity_poly.pdbx_strand_id
1 'polypeptide(L)'
;MDNRVKFYSWLIGLLDRKRLTFEEIADEWKEARVNQDSDVLDKRTFHRYRENIQSQFGITVECNKSDGYRYYLKRDPIANDDVTEWMLSSLRLASLGDMLKFHNKVMLDTPPYNTEYLDDILAAIDKQYLLKFKYVSGFGAESDIVLQPAFVRYFKQRWYVVGVKKQRSASEGKANSSAEQDEKKLVRCLPLDRISFLKLICEKHPLSAKMKKFLTPENYYEDCFGIYRMEDVPVEKIRIRAFYPEYNYIEEVPLHESQQKVKESKDGMYREYTLTVRPSRDFLQELLWHGRNIIVLKPENLRQEMIGILKDMTKSYEMGECLNGEE
;
A
#
# COMPACT_ATOMS: atom_id res chain seq x y z
N MET A 1 26.99 2.37 7.40
CA MET A 1 26.32 1.34 6.56
C MET A 1 27.41 0.48 5.97
N ASP A 2 27.26 -0.87 5.97
CA ASP A 2 28.25 -1.80 5.40
C ASP A 2 28.42 -1.50 3.89
N ASN A 3 29.67 -1.45 3.41
CA ASN A 3 30.00 -1.21 1.99
C ASN A 3 29.28 -2.18 1.04
N ARG A 4 28.95 -3.39 1.51
CA ARG A 4 28.17 -4.37 0.75
C ARG A 4 26.75 -3.90 0.46
N VAL A 5 26.05 -3.33 1.45
CA VAL A 5 24.67 -2.83 1.27
C VAL A 5 24.66 -1.63 0.33
N LYS A 6 25.68 -0.77 0.41
CA LYS A 6 25.84 0.35 -0.55
C LYS A 6 26.00 -0.17 -1.98
N PHE A 7 26.85 -1.20 -2.17
CA PHE A 7 27.03 -1.83 -3.47
C PHE A 7 25.73 -2.46 -3.99
N TYR A 8 24.97 -3.20 -3.16
CA TYR A 8 23.72 -3.84 -3.57
C TYR A 8 22.71 -2.80 -4.06
N SER A 9 22.48 -1.76 -3.28
CA SER A 9 21.57 -0.67 -3.66
C SER A 9 22.01 0.04 -4.94
N TRP A 10 23.30 0.30 -5.09
CA TRP A 10 23.85 0.92 -6.27
C TRP A 10 23.71 0.04 -7.51
N LEU A 11 24.08 -1.26 -7.43
CA LEU A 11 24.00 -2.20 -8.54
C LEU A 11 22.55 -2.38 -9.01
N ILE A 12 21.63 -2.56 -8.08
CA ILE A 12 20.21 -2.67 -8.37
C ILE A 12 19.73 -1.41 -9.10
N GLY A 13 20.03 -0.23 -8.58
CA GLY A 13 19.67 1.05 -9.20
C GLY A 13 20.29 1.29 -10.58
N LEU A 14 21.46 0.72 -10.84
CA LEU A 14 22.14 0.79 -12.14
C LEU A 14 21.46 -0.14 -13.14
N LEU A 15 21.26 -1.41 -12.78
CA LEU A 15 20.68 -2.44 -13.65
C LEU A 15 19.17 -2.30 -13.87
N ASP A 16 18.49 -1.51 -13.05
CA ASP A 16 17.09 -1.13 -13.27
C ASP A 16 16.92 -0.23 -14.52
N ARG A 17 17.96 0.52 -14.85
CA ARG A 17 17.95 1.48 -15.96
C ARG A 17 18.74 1.06 -17.18
N LYS A 18 19.74 0.19 -17.00
CA LYS A 18 20.71 -0.17 -18.04
C LYS A 18 20.95 -1.68 -18.05
N ARG A 19 21.25 -2.22 -19.21
CA ARG A 19 21.81 -3.58 -19.36
C ARG A 19 23.29 -3.45 -19.65
N LEU A 20 24.14 -3.99 -18.79
CA LEU A 20 25.57 -3.77 -18.83
C LEU A 20 26.36 -5.09 -18.74
N THR A 21 27.52 -5.14 -19.37
CA THR A 21 28.50 -6.22 -19.18
C THR A 21 29.14 -6.11 -17.81
N PHE A 22 29.88 -7.15 -17.39
CA PHE A 22 30.63 -7.08 -16.13
C PHE A 22 31.67 -5.96 -16.15
N GLU A 23 32.37 -5.80 -17.25
CA GLU A 23 33.39 -4.79 -17.45
C GLU A 23 32.81 -3.37 -17.31
N GLU A 24 31.68 -3.12 -17.99
CA GLU A 24 30.97 -1.85 -17.89
C GLU A 24 30.49 -1.58 -16.44
N ILE A 25 30.00 -2.62 -15.72
CA ILE A 25 29.58 -2.51 -14.30
C ILE A 25 30.80 -2.18 -13.41
N ALA A 26 31.94 -2.82 -13.65
CA ALA A 26 33.13 -2.59 -12.86
C ALA A 26 33.69 -1.16 -13.06
N ASP A 27 33.64 -0.64 -14.28
CA ASP A 27 34.02 0.72 -14.61
C ASP A 27 33.07 1.75 -13.96
N GLU A 28 31.74 1.54 -14.08
CA GLU A 28 30.73 2.39 -13.41
C GLU A 28 30.87 2.36 -11.87
N TRP A 29 31.27 1.19 -11.29
CA TRP A 29 31.52 1.08 -9.85
C TRP A 29 32.72 1.90 -9.41
N LYS A 30 33.77 1.89 -10.18
CA LYS A 30 35.00 2.66 -9.89
C LYS A 30 34.72 4.17 -9.79
N GLU A 31 33.81 4.66 -10.63
CA GLU A 31 33.40 6.08 -10.67
C GLU A 31 32.21 6.39 -9.74
N ALA A 32 31.63 5.36 -9.09
CA ALA A 32 30.44 5.52 -8.27
C ALA A 32 30.72 6.34 -7.01
N ARG A 33 29.92 7.36 -6.73
CA ARG A 33 30.05 8.21 -5.53
C ARG A 33 29.95 7.43 -4.22
N VAL A 34 29.27 6.27 -4.24
CA VAL A 34 29.12 5.41 -3.07
C VAL A 34 30.34 4.56 -2.79
N ASN A 35 31.26 4.43 -3.76
CA ASN A 35 32.54 3.72 -3.67
C ASN A 35 33.64 4.68 -3.17
N GLN A 36 33.51 5.11 -1.91
CA GLN A 36 34.44 6.09 -1.32
C GLN A 36 35.88 5.56 -1.15
N ASP A 37 36.00 4.24 -1.03
CA ASP A 37 37.30 3.56 -0.83
C ASP A 37 37.96 3.17 -2.16
N SER A 38 37.34 3.51 -3.29
CA SER A 38 37.81 3.15 -4.65
C SER A 38 38.04 1.64 -4.82
N ASP A 39 37.17 0.84 -4.19
CA ASP A 39 37.24 -0.61 -4.25
C ASP A 39 37.10 -1.12 -5.69
N VAL A 40 38.02 -2.01 -6.07
CA VAL A 40 37.96 -2.67 -7.38
C VAL A 40 37.03 -3.87 -7.32
N LEU A 41 36.06 -3.92 -8.22
CA LEU A 41 35.12 -5.02 -8.31
C LEU A 41 35.75 -6.17 -9.13
N ASP A 42 36.05 -7.29 -8.46
CA ASP A 42 36.44 -8.51 -9.15
C ASP A 42 35.22 -9.40 -9.48
N LYS A 43 35.38 -10.27 -10.47
CA LYS A 43 34.30 -11.11 -11.02
C LYS A 43 33.73 -12.10 -9.98
N ARG A 44 34.57 -12.62 -9.07
CA ARG A 44 34.16 -13.54 -8.00
C ARG A 44 33.31 -12.83 -6.95
N THR A 45 33.74 -11.64 -6.54
CA THR A 45 32.99 -10.79 -5.61
C THR A 45 31.67 -10.35 -6.20
N PHE A 46 31.63 -9.99 -7.50
CA PHE A 46 30.40 -9.66 -8.19
C PHE A 46 29.39 -10.83 -8.21
N HIS A 47 29.82 -12.05 -8.51
CA HIS A 47 28.95 -13.21 -8.48
C HIS A 47 28.41 -13.50 -7.10
N ARG A 48 29.23 -13.43 -6.06
CA ARG A 48 28.82 -13.58 -4.66
C ARG A 48 27.79 -12.51 -4.26
N TYR A 49 28.01 -11.27 -4.66
CA TYR A 49 27.09 -10.16 -4.37
C TYR A 49 25.75 -10.33 -5.08
N ARG A 50 25.75 -10.84 -6.29
CA ARG A 50 24.55 -11.19 -7.05
C ARG A 50 23.71 -12.25 -6.34
N GLU A 51 24.35 -13.32 -5.82
CA GLU A 51 23.69 -14.36 -5.03
C GLU A 51 23.13 -13.80 -3.72
N ASN A 52 23.87 -12.93 -3.06
CA ASN A 52 23.42 -12.29 -1.83
C ASN A 52 22.22 -11.33 -2.08
N ILE A 53 22.20 -10.60 -3.18
CA ILE A 53 21.05 -9.77 -3.57
C ILE A 53 19.80 -10.64 -3.73
N GLN A 54 19.93 -11.78 -4.40
CA GLN A 54 18.81 -12.71 -4.56
C GLN A 54 18.33 -13.28 -3.22
N SER A 55 19.27 -13.72 -2.35
CA SER A 55 18.90 -14.33 -1.06
C SER A 55 18.34 -13.35 -0.05
N GLN A 56 18.79 -12.09 -0.04
CA GLN A 56 18.39 -11.06 0.93
C GLN A 56 17.19 -10.25 0.48
N PHE A 57 17.06 -9.99 -0.82
CA PHE A 57 16.04 -9.09 -1.37
C PHE A 57 15.08 -9.76 -2.33
N GLY A 58 15.26 -11.04 -2.65
CA GLY A 58 14.44 -11.75 -3.64
C GLY A 58 14.65 -11.25 -5.09
N ILE A 59 15.60 -10.33 -5.31
CA ILE A 59 15.84 -9.70 -6.61
C ILE A 59 16.86 -10.52 -7.40
N THR A 60 16.46 -10.95 -8.57
CA THR A 60 17.31 -11.75 -9.46
C THR A 60 18.03 -10.88 -10.47
N VAL A 61 19.38 -10.90 -10.43
CA VAL A 61 20.22 -10.32 -11.48
C VAL A 61 20.59 -11.42 -12.46
N GLU A 62 20.07 -11.40 -13.69
CA GLU A 62 20.35 -12.35 -14.75
C GLU A 62 21.40 -11.83 -15.74
N CYS A 63 22.03 -12.76 -16.45
CA CYS A 63 22.96 -12.47 -17.52
C CYS A 63 22.41 -13.01 -18.84
N ASN A 64 22.20 -12.14 -19.82
CA ASN A 64 21.79 -12.54 -21.15
C ASN A 64 23.04 -12.84 -22.02
N LYS A 65 23.30 -14.13 -22.26
CA LYS A 65 24.43 -14.59 -23.08
C LYS A 65 24.29 -14.24 -24.56
N SER A 66 23.06 -14.20 -25.05
CA SER A 66 22.77 -13.85 -26.45
C SER A 66 22.88 -12.36 -26.76
N ASP A 67 22.88 -11.54 -25.70
CA ASP A 67 23.03 -10.07 -25.76
C ASP A 67 24.41 -9.63 -25.22
N GLY A 68 25.48 -10.33 -25.62
CA GLY A 68 26.85 -9.97 -25.24
C GLY A 68 27.15 -10.07 -23.74
N TYR A 69 26.57 -11.04 -23.04
CA TYR A 69 26.76 -11.25 -21.59
C TYR A 69 26.36 -10.04 -20.72
N ARG A 70 25.29 -9.33 -21.14
CA ARG A 70 24.75 -8.20 -20.38
C ARG A 70 23.92 -8.64 -19.18
N TYR A 71 24.17 -8.04 -18.05
CA TYR A 71 23.41 -8.23 -16.81
C TYR A 71 22.23 -7.25 -16.76
N TYR A 72 21.11 -7.72 -16.17
CA TYR A 72 19.88 -6.96 -16.01
C TYR A 72 19.08 -7.50 -14.81
N LEU A 73 18.15 -6.70 -14.29
CA LEU A 73 17.21 -7.17 -13.29
C LEU A 73 16.10 -7.97 -13.96
N LYS A 74 15.96 -9.23 -13.54
CA LYS A 74 14.81 -10.05 -13.94
C LYS A 74 13.60 -9.59 -13.12
N ARG A 75 12.61 -9.07 -13.80
CA ARG A 75 11.30 -8.82 -13.21
C ARG A 75 10.50 -10.12 -13.29
N ASP A 76 10.00 -10.59 -12.16
CA ASP A 76 9.10 -11.73 -12.12
C ASP A 76 7.69 -11.22 -12.46
N PRO A 77 7.06 -11.67 -13.54
CA PRO A 77 5.71 -11.22 -13.90
C PRO A 77 4.63 -11.65 -12.89
N ILE A 78 4.97 -12.51 -11.92
CA ILE A 78 4.06 -12.98 -10.86
C ILE A 78 4.34 -12.25 -9.53
N ALA A 79 5.55 -11.72 -9.34
CA ALA A 79 5.85 -10.92 -8.16
C ALA A 79 5.18 -9.54 -8.31
N ASN A 80 4.54 -9.09 -7.24
CA ASN A 80 3.92 -7.76 -7.17
C ASN A 80 5.02 -6.70 -7.40
N ASP A 81 5.12 -6.17 -8.63
CA ASP A 81 6.13 -5.20 -9.04
C ASP A 81 6.16 -3.98 -8.10
N ASP A 82 4.99 -3.58 -7.56
CA ASP A 82 4.85 -2.44 -6.64
C ASP A 82 5.63 -2.65 -5.33
N VAL A 83 5.61 -3.86 -4.75
CA VAL A 83 6.37 -4.17 -3.53
C VAL A 83 7.87 -4.14 -3.83
N THR A 84 8.29 -4.69 -4.96
CA THR A 84 9.69 -4.68 -5.38
C THR A 84 10.17 -3.26 -5.66
N GLU A 85 9.40 -2.43 -6.36
CA GLU A 85 9.74 -1.03 -6.62
C GLU A 85 9.77 -0.20 -5.34
N TRP A 86 8.84 -0.42 -4.42
CA TRP A 86 8.84 0.23 -3.11
C TRP A 86 10.09 -0.14 -2.30
N MET A 87 10.44 -1.43 -2.24
CA MET A 87 11.65 -1.90 -1.57
C MET A 87 12.92 -1.29 -2.20
N LEU A 88 13.01 -1.26 -3.53
CA LEU A 88 14.13 -0.66 -4.26
C LEU A 88 14.26 0.84 -3.96
N SER A 89 13.15 1.55 -3.93
CA SER A 89 13.12 2.98 -3.58
C SER A 89 13.56 3.21 -2.14
N SER A 90 13.09 2.37 -1.21
CA SER A 90 13.49 2.41 0.20
C SER A 90 14.98 2.09 0.40
N LEU A 91 15.52 1.11 -0.32
CA LEU A 91 16.95 0.80 -0.31
C LEU A 91 17.80 1.95 -0.88
N ARG A 92 17.34 2.61 -1.95
CA ARG A 92 17.99 3.80 -2.50
C ARG A 92 18.04 4.92 -1.46
N LEU A 93 16.94 5.19 -0.79
CA LEU A 93 16.90 6.19 0.29
C LEU A 93 17.83 5.82 1.45
N ALA A 94 17.82 4.55 1.88
CA ALA A 94 18.71 4.08 2.93
C ALA A 94 20.20 4.14 2.54
N SER A 95 20.53 3.99 1.26
CA SER A 95 21.92 4.07 0.76
C SER A 95 22.46 5.50 0.66
N LEU A 96 21.58 6.50 0.70
CA LEU A 96 21.97 7.92 0.73
C LEU A 96 22.51 8.29 2.12
N GLY A 97 23.52 7.56 2.61
CA GLY A 97 24.16 7.83 3.90
C GLY A 97 24.67 9.26 4.05
N ASP A 98 24.90 9.96 2.93
CA ASP A 98 25.19 11.37 2.89
C ASP A 98 23.97 12.26 3.20
N MET A 99 22.73 11.73 3.21
CA MET A 99 21.57 12.50 3.63
C MET A 99 21.67 13.00 5.07
N LEU A 100 22.37 12.26 5.94
CA LEU A 100 22.63 12.71 7.31
C LEU A 100 23.50 13.97 7.35
N LYS A 101 24.35 14.18 6.35
CA LYS A 101 25.15 15.42 6.21
C LYS A 101 24.28 16.60 5.74
N PHE A 102 23.13 16.33 5.17
CA PHE A 102 22.19 17.32 4.63
C PHE A 102 20.87 17.38 5.44
N HIS A 103 20.88 16.97 6.72
CA HIS A 103 19.68 16.93 7.57
C HIS A 103 18.89 18.25 7.61
N ASN A 104 19.57 19.38 7.38
CA ASN A 104 18.96 20.72 7.32
C ASN A 104 18.48 21.12 5.89
N LYS A 105 18.66 20.26 4.90
CA LYS A 105 18.26 20.49 3.49
C LYS A 105 17.28 19.44 2.97
N VAL A 106 16.99 18.42 3.77
CA VAL A 106 16.08 17.34 3.41
C VAL A 106 14.98 17.27 4.48
N MET A 107 13.77 17.51 4.08
CA MET A 107 12.58 17.34 4.93
C MET A 107 11.88 16.04 4.52
N LEU A 108 11.65 15.18 5.49
CA LEU A 108 10.92 13.93 5.31
C LEU A 108 9.66 13.96 6.17
N ASP A 109 8.63 13.30 5.68
CA ASP A 109 7.46 13.03 6.49
C ASP A 109 7.79 12.09 7.66
N THR A 110 6.95 12.12 8.69
CA THR A 110 7.10 11.21 9.83
C THR A 110 7.05 9.76 9.34
N PRO A 111 8.02 8.92 9.72
CA PRO A 111 7.99 7.52 9.35
C PRO A 111 6.76 6.84 9.99
N PRO A 112 6.25 5.76 9.37
CA PRO A 112 5.13 5.01 9.93
C PRO A 112 5.53 4.39 11.28
N TYR A 113 4.60 4.44 12.25
CA TYR A 113 4.79 3.89 13.59
C TYR A 113 4.60 2.38 13.63
N ASN A 114 5.19 1.73 14.65
CA ASN A 114 5.00 0.30 14.97
C ASN A 114 5.38 -0.64 13.83
N THR A 115 6.39 -0.27 13.02
CA THR A 115 6.94 -1.13 11.97
C THR A 115 7.67 -2.36 12.53
N GLU A 116 8.06 -2.33 13.80
CA GLU A 116 8.66 -3.45 14.53
C GLU A 116 7.73 -4.67 14.62
N TYR A 117 6.42 -4.47 14.50
CA TYR A 117 5.46 -5.59 14.50
C TYR A 117 5.31 -6.28 13.15
N LEU A 118 5.87 -5.71 12.07
CA LEU A 118 5.72 -6.28 10.72
C LEU A 118 6.31 -7.68 10.62
N ASP A 119 7.47 -7.92 11.20
CA ASP A 119 8.13 -9.24 11.15
C ASP A 119 7.27 -10.33 11.82
N ASP A 120 6.70 -10.04 12.99
CA ASP A 120 5.80 -10.96 13.69
C ASP A 120 4.50 -11.19 12.91
N ILE A 121 3.96 -10.15 12.31
CA ILE A 121 2.73 -10.22 11.50
C ILE A 121 2.97 -11.06 10.24
N LEU A 122 4.06 -10.82 9.52
CA LEU A 122 4.42 -11.59 8.33
C LEU A 122 4.71 -13.06 8.67
N ALA A 123 5.40 -13.31 9.78
CA ALA A 123 5.60 -14.67 10.28
C ALA A 123 4.28 -15.37 10.65
N ALA A 124 3.32 -14.62 11.21
CA ALA A 124 1.98 -15.16 11.52
C ALA A 124 1.19 -15.50 10.25
N ILE A 125 1.30 -14.67 9.18
CA ILE A 125 0.67 -14.93 7.88
C ILE A 125 1.26 -16.20 7.26
N ASP A 126 2.59 -16.30 7.17
CA ASP A 126 3.30 -17.43 6.58
C ASP A 126 2.99 -18.74 7.28
N LYS A 127 3.09 -18.75 8.62
CA LYS A 127 2.87 -19.94 9.46
C LYS A 127 1.42 -20.21 9.80
N GLN A 128 0.50 -19.33 9.40
CA GLN A 128 -0.93 -19.38 9.71
C GLN A 128 -1.22 -19.36 11.23
N TYR A 129 -0.47 -18.54 11.97
CA TYR A 129 -0.62 -18.33 13.40
C TYR A 129 -1.59 -17.20 13.71
N LEU A 130 -2.04 -17.14 14.97
CA LEU A 130 -2.87 -16.03 15.45
C LEU A 130 -2.00 -14.94 16.09
N LEU A 131 -2.50 -13.71 16.00
CA LEU A 131 -1.97 -12.55 16.70
C LEU A 131 -2.89 -12.18 17.85
N LYS A 132 -2.34 -11.92 19.04
CA LYS A 132 -3.06 -11.35 20.18
C LYS A 132 -2.45 -10.01 20.53
N PHE A 133 -3.28 -8.97 20.67
CA PHE A 133 -2.80 -7.62 20.99
C PHE A 133 -3.90 -6.78 21.63
N LYS A 134 -3.50 -5.66 22.25
CA LYS A 134 -4.41 -4.58 22.66
C LYS A 134 -4.57 -3.62 21.50
N TYR A 135 -5.81 -3.17 21.30
CA TYR A 135 -6.16 -2.23 20.26
C TYR A 135 -6.95 -1.07 20.80
N VAL A 136 -6.55 0.15 20.45
CA VAL A 136 -7.27 1.39 20.81
C VAL A 136 -8.02 1.90 19.58
N SER A 137 -9.34 1.96 19.66
CA SER A 137 -10.18 2.46 18.57
C SER A 137 -9.97 3.95 18.30
N GLY A 138 -10.48 4.48 17.18
CA GLY A 138 -10.48 5.91 16.88
C GLY A 138 -11.23 6.77 17.92
N PHE A 139 -12.13 6.13 18.68
CA PHE A 139 -12.92 6.76 19.75
C PHE A 139 -12.30 6.56 21.14
N GLY A 140 -11.08 6.04 21.24
CA GLY A 140 -10.38 5.82 22.49
C GLY A 140 -10.77 4.54 23.24
N ALA A 141 -11.69 3.72 22.71
CA ALA A 141 -12.08 2.48 23.36
C ALA A 141 -10.98 1.41 23.20
N GLU A 142 -10.56 0.81 24.33
CA GLU A 142 -9.58 -0.27 24.36
C GLU A 142 -10.26 -1.64 24.24
N SER A 143 -9.61 -2.56 23.54
CA SER A 143 -10.07 -3.95 23.43
C SER A 143 -8.93 -4.92 23.19
N ASP A 144 -9.06 -6.12 23.76
CA ASP A 144 -8.18 -7.24 23.43
C ASP A 144 -8.67 -7.93 22.17
N ILE A 145 -7.82 -8.02 21.17
CA ILE A 145 -8.14 -8.64 19.88
C ILE A 145 -7.29 -9.88 19.69
N VAL A 146 -7.92 -10.95 19.23
CA VAL A 146 -7.27 -12.11 18.63
C VAL A 146 -7.59 -12.08 17.14
N LEU A 147 -6.58 -11.96 16.30
CA LEU A 147 -6.70 -11.80 14.86
C LEU A 147 -5.97 -12.94 14.15
N GLN A 148 -6.61 -13.51 13.15
CA GLN A 148 -5.94 -14.34 12.16
C GLN A 148 -5.57 -13.44 10.97
N PRO A 149 -4.29 -13.05 10.82
CA PRO A 149 -3.88 -12.13 9.78
C PRO A 149 -3.91 -12.80 8.42
N ALA A 150 -4.21 -12.02 7.38
CA ALA A 150 -4.21 -12.47 5.99
C ALA A 150 -3.17 -11.75 5.16
N PHE A 151 -3.09 -10.43 5.28
CA PHE A 151 -2.09 -9.61 4.60
C PHE A 151 -1.90 -8.27 5.30
N VAL A 152 -0.88 -7.53 4.90
CA VAL A 152 -0.62 -6.14 5.34
C VAL A 152 -0.70 -5.19 4.16
N ARG A 153 -1.10 -3.94 4.41
CA ARG A 153 -1.15 -2.87 3.42
C ARG A 153 -0.55 -1.59 3.97
N TYR A 154 0.31 -0.95 3.17
CA TYR A 154 0.76 0.42 3.41
C TYR A 154 -0.14 1.40 2.69
N PHE A 155 -0.73 2.36 3.41
CA PHE A 155 -1.64 3.34 2.84
C PHE A 155 -1.57 4.67 3.62
N LYS A 156 -1.41 5.79 2.91
CA LYS A 156 -1.33 7.15 3.48
C LYS A 156 -0.44 7.18 4.73
N GLN A 157 0.82 6.73 4.59
CA GLN A 157 1.87 6.72 5.63
C GLN A 157 1.58 5.82 6.85
N ARG A 158 0.63 4.89 6.75
CA ARG A 158 0.29 3.95 7.83
C ARG A 158 0.30 2.51 7.34
N TRP A 159 0.78 1.61 8.16
CA TRP A 159 0.63 0.18 7.96
C TRP A 159 -0.68 -0.31 8.56
N TYR A 160 -1.33 -1.20 7.86
CA TYR A 160 -2.54 -1.88 8.29
C TYR A 160 -2.37 -3.38 8.20
N VAL A 161 -2.92 -4.10 9.17
CA VAL A 161 -3.10 -5.55 9.09
C VAL A 161 -4.57 -5.86 8.80
N VAL A 162 -4.80 -6.70 7.79
CA VAL A 162 -6.13 -7.22 7.46
C VAL A 162 -6.20 -8.68 7.87
N GLY A 163 -7.29 -9.07 8.51
CA GLY A 163 -7.48 -10.42 8.98
C GLY A 163 -8.85 -10.66 9.60
N VAL A 164 -9.09 -11.90 10.00
CA VAL A 164 -10.36 -12.33 10.63
C VAL A 164 -10.23 -12.27 12.15
N LYS A 165 -11.05 -11.44 12.80
CA LYS A 165 -11.14 -11.39 14.26
C LYS A 165 -11.76 -12.68 14.78
N LYS A 166 -11.08 -13.36 15.70
CA LYS A 166 -11.64 -14.52 16.39
C LYS A 166 -12.55 -14.06 17.52
N GLN A 167 -13.74 -14.61 17.58
CA GLN A 167 -14.63 -14.41 18.72
C GLN A 167 -14.09 -15.21 19.90
N ARG A 168 -14.10 -14.67 21.12
CA ARG A 168 -13.92 -15.47 22.33
C ARG A 168 -15.07 -16.46 22.32
N SER A 169 -14.76 -17.76 22.25
CA SER A 169 -15.78 -18.81 22.38
C SER A 169 -16.49 -18.65 23.72
N ALA A 170 -17.69 -18.09 23.69
CA ALA A 170 -18.67 -18.39 24.70
C ALA A 170 -19.17 -19.80 24.37
N SER A 171 -18.77 -20.76 25.19
CA SER A 171 -19.27 -22.15 25.30
C SER A 171 -19.70 -22.83 23.96
N GLU A 172 -19.09 -23.94 23.70
CA GLU A 172 -19.45 -24.95 22.73
C GLU A 172 -20.98 -25.14 22.66
N GLY A 173 -21.58 -24.77 21.55
CA GLY A 173 -22.99 -25.02 21.32
C GLY A 173 -23.55 -24.32 20.10
N LYS A 174 -23.73 -25.12 19.04
CA LYS A 174 -24.45 -24.88 17.78
C LYS A 174 -23.66 -24.24 16.63
N ALA A 175 -23.05 -25.12 15.85
CA ALA A 175 -22.75 -24.86 14.44
C ALA A 175 -24.09 -24.82 13.66
N ASN A 176 -24.57 -23.63 13.35
CA ASN A 176 -25.67 -23.44 12.41
C ASN A 176 -25.13 -22.95 11.06
N SER A 177 -25.75 -23.39 9.99
CA SER A 177 -25.41 -23.20 8.57
C SER A 177 -25.44 -21.77 8.04
N SER A 178 -25.48 -20.74 8.89
CA SER A 178 -25.31 -19.32 8.59
C SER A 178 -23.86 -18.82 8.84
N ALA A 179 -22.94 -19.70 9.22
CA ALA A 179 -21.58 -19.35 9.66
C ALA A 179 -20.73 -18.68 8.57
N GLU A 180 -21.03 -18.89 7.29
CA GLU A 180 -20.21 -18.36 6.18
C GLU A 180 -20.43 -16.87 5.87
N GLN A 181 -21.65 -16.36 6.03
CA GLN A 181 -21.94 -14.93 5.88
C GLN A 181 -21.42 -14.13 7.08
N ASP A 182 -21.32 -14.77 8.25
CA ASP A 182 -20.79 -14.15 9.46
C ASP A 182 -19.25 -14.00 9.44
N GLU A 183 -18.50 -14.85 8.69
CA GLU A 183 -17.04 -14.80 8.68
C GLU A 183 -16.50 -13.50 8.01
N LYS A 184 -17.16 -13.03 6.95
CA LYS A 184 -16.83 -11.73 6.32
C LYS A 184 -17.04 -10.55 7.24
N LYS A 185 -18.09 -10.59 8.07
CA LYS A 185 -18.37 -9.54 9.07
C LYS A 185 -17.31 -9.47 10.18
N LEU A 186 -16.52 -10.52 10.35
CA LEU A 186 -15.42 -10.57 11.30
C LEU A 186 -14.11 -10.05 10.74
N VAL A 187 -14.03 -9.75 9.45
CA VAL A 187 -12.83 -9.15 8.85
C VAL A 187 -12.59 -7.76 9.44
N ARG A 188 -11.36 -7.50 9.80
CA ARG A 188 -10.91 -6.21 10.33
C ARG A 188 -9.70 -5.74 9.56
N CYS A 189 -9.67 -4.44 9.31
CA CYS A 189 -8.53 -3.70 8.79
C CYS A 189 -8.08 -2.75 9.91
N LEU A 190 -6.93 -3.04 10.52
CA LEU A 190 -6.48 -2.38 11.75
C LEU A 190 -5.13 -1.71 11.52
N PRO A 191 -5.02 -0.39 11.76
CA PRO A 191 -3.75 0.30 11.67
C PRO A 191 -2.80 -0.11 12.80
N LEU A 192 -1.52 -0.32 12.46
CA LEU A 192 -0.52 -0.83 13.39
C LEU A 192 -0.18 0.16 14.52
N ASP A 193 -0.27 1.45 14.26
CA ASP A 193 -0.02 2.51 15.26
C ASP A 193 -1.03 2.53 16.42
N ARG A 194 -2.13 1.79 16.29
CA ARG A 194 -3.12 1.58 17.35
C ARG A 194 -3.02 0.24 18.04
N ILE A 195 -2.02 -0.57 17.67
CA ILE A 195 -1.75 -1.89 18.24
C ILE A 195 -0.63 -1.77 19.29
N SER A 196 -0.80 -2.43 20.42
CA SER A 196 0.22 -2.55 21.45
C SER A 196 0.23 -3.95 22.06
N PHE A 197 1.37 -4.33 22.66
CA PHE A 197 1.55 -5.64 23.30
C PHE A 197 1.24 -6.84 22.38
N LEU A 198 1.65 -6.73 21.11
CA LEU A 198 1.45 -7.80 20.13
C LEU A 198 2.22 -9.05 20.56
N LYS A 199 1.53 -10.18 20.51
CA LYS A 199 2.07 -11.51 20.78
C LYS A 199 1.63 -12.51 19.72
N LEU A 200 2.57 -13.32 19.29
CA LEU A 200 2.32 -14.44 18.38
C LEU A 200 1.75 -15.63 19.19
N ILE A 201 0.64 -16.19 18.74
CA ILE A 201 0.11 -17.47 19.24
C ILE A 201 0.48 -18.55 18.23
N CYS A 202 1.46 -19.40 18.61
CA CYS A 202 2.03 -20.42 17.73
C CYS A 202 1.11 -21.64 17.52
N GLU A 203 -0.18 -21.40 17.36
CA GLU A 203 -1.17 -22.42 17.02
C GLU A 203 -1.64 -22.20 15.59
N LYS A 204 -1.69 -23.28 14.79
CA LYS A 204 -2.14 -23.20 13.40
C LYS A 204 -3.66 -23.02 13.32
N HIS A 205 -4.07 -21.91 12.77
CA HIS A 205 -5.46 -21.61 12.46
C HIS A 205 -5.57 -21.20 10.98
N PRO A 206 -5.70 -22.16 10.05
CA PRO A 206 -5.82 -21.84 8.63
C PRO A 206 -7.13 -21.10 8.35
N LEU A 207 -7.08 -20.09 7.49
CA LEU A 207 -8.29 -19.47 6.93
C LEU A 207 -9.08 -20.52 6.13
N SER A 208 -10.42 -20.40 6.11
CA SER A 208 -11.25 -21.21 5.23
C SER A 208 -10.85 -21.00 3.75
N ALA A 209 -11.09 -21.98 2.89
CA ALA A 209 -10.74 -21.88 1.45
C ALA A 209 -11.38 -20.65 0.80
N LYS A 210 -12.61 -20.30 1.20
CA LYS A 210 -13.33 -19.12 0.74
C LYS A 210 -12.67 -17.83 1.21
N MET A 211 -12.25 -17.76 2.48
CA MET A 211 -11.59 -16.60 3.04
C MET A 211 -10.18 -16.42 2.49
N LYS A 212 -9.43 -17.50 2.23
CA LYS A 212 -8.15 -17.43 1.52
C LYS A 212 -8.27 -16.80 0.15
N LYS A 213 -9.31 -17.15 -0.61
CA LYS A 213 -9.57 -16.56 -1.93
C LYS A 213 -10.01 -15.09 -1.82
N PHE A 214 -10.81 -14.76 -0.83
CA PHE A 214 -11.34 -13.40 -0.63
C PHE A 214 -10.28 -12.44 -0.06
N LEU A 215 -9.48 -12.89 0.91
CA LEU A 215 -8.49 -12.06 1.62
C LEU A 215 -7.12 -12.12 0.95
N THR A 216 -7.08 -11.91 -0.37
CA THR A 216 -5.86 -11.46 -1.07
C THR A 216 -5.94 -9.94 -1.25
N PRO A 217 -4.83 -9.20 -1.32
CA PRO A 217 -4.84 -7.75 -1.53
C PRO A 217 -5.70 -7.36 -2.74
N GLU A 218 -5.52 -8.05 -3.86
CA GLU A 218 -6.19 -7.81 -5.13
C GLU A 218 -7.71 -7.98 -4.99
N ASN A 219 -8.17 -9.16 -4.52
CA ASN A 219 -9.61 -9.45 -4.42
C ASN A 219 -10.30 -8.62 -3.33
N TYR A 220 -9.59 -8.31 -2.24
CA TYR A 220 -10.17 -7.52 -1.15
C TYR A 220 -10.38 -6.07 -1.54
N TYR A 221 -9.48 -5.51 -2.37
CA TYR A 221 -9.50 -4.10 -2.75
C TYR A 221 -9.96 -3.83 -4.19
N GLU A 222 -10.31 -4.85 -4.98
CA GLU A 222 -10.71 -4.74 -6.39
C GLU A 222 -11.74 -3.63 -6.66
N ASP A 223 -12.70 -3.47 -5.74
CA ASP A 223 -13.79 -2.50 -5.85
C ASP A 223 -13.79 -1.47 -4.72
N CYS A 224 -12.71 -1.41 -3.93
CA CYS A 224 -12.59 -0.51 -2.80
C CYS A 224 -11.89 0.78 -3.17
N PHE A 225 -12.43 1.88 -2.72
CA PHE A 225 -11.70 3.13 -2.67
C PHE A 225 -11.12 3.32 -1.25
N GLY A 226 -9.79 3.55 -1.15
CA GLY A 226 -9.12 3.75 0.13
C GLY A 226 -8.79 2.47 0.89
N ILE A 227 -8.88 2.52 2.22
CA ILE A 227 -8.40 1.45 3.11
C ILE A 227 -9.50 0.59 3.70
N TYR A 228 -10.71 1.12 3.86
CA TYR A 228 -11.81 0.40 4.47
C TYR A 228 -12.79 -0.12 3.43
N ARG A 229 -12.95 -1.45 3.40
CA ARG A 229 -14.00 -2.09 2.62
C ARG A 229 -15.31 -2.03 3.39
N MET A 230 -16.32 -1.40 2.79
CA MET A 230 -17.68 -1.35 3.33
C MET A 230 -18.56 -2.36 2.57
N GLU A 231 -18.83 -3.52 3.18
CA GLU A 231 -19.58 -4.61 2.52
C GLU A 231 -21.05 -4.27 2.25
N ASP A 232 -21.61 -3.38 3.04
CA ASP A 232 -22.98 -2.87 2.93
C ASP A 232 -23.15 -1.78 1.86
N VAL A 233 -22.06 -1.21 1.36
CA VAL A 233 -22.09 -0.24 0.28
C VAL A 233 -21.91 -0.97 -1.06
N PRO A 234 -22.87 -0.89 -1.99
CA PRO A 234 -22.75 -1.55 -3.30
C PRO A 234 -21.70 -0.91 -4.18
N VAL A 235 -21.17 -1.71 -5.12
CA VAL A 235 -20.31 -1.18 -6.19
C VAL A 235 -21.17 -0.37 -7.13
N GLU A 236 -20.74 0.85 -7.44
CA GLU A 236 -21.46 1.76 -8.33
C GLU A 236 -20.58 2.23 -9.47
N LYS A 237 -21.18 2.46 -10.64
CA LYS A 237 -20.54 3.16 -11.74
C LYS A 237 -20.75 4.65 -11.58
N ILE A 238 -19.71 5.32 -11.09
CA ILE A 238 -19.75 6.74 -10.76
C ILE A 238 -19.23 7.54 -11.95
N ARG A 239 -19.92 8.63 -12.31
CA ARG A 239 -19.47 9.60 -13.29
C ARG A 239 -19.16 10.91 -12.61
N ILE A 240 -17.93 11.37 -12.79
CA ILE A 240 -17.44 12.65 -12.28
C ILE A 240 -17.07 13.59 -13.42
N ARG A 241 -17.05 14.88 -13.14
CA ARG A 241 -16.48 15.92 -14.00
C ARG A 241 -15.39 16.63 -13.26
N ALA A 242 -14.21 16.66 -13.86
CA ALA A 242 -13.08 17.43 -13.37
C ALA A 242 -12.86 18.65 -14.27
N PHE A 243 -12.68 19.79 -13.64
CA PHE A 243 -12.43 21.06 -14.33
C PHE A 243 -10.93 21.32 -14.48
N TYR A 244 -10.55 22.19 -15.42
CA TYR A 244 -9.17 22.66 -15.58
C TYR A 244 -8.69 23.41 -14.32
N PRO A 245 -7.47 23.16 -13.85
CA PRO A 245 -6.44 22.21 -14.31
C PRO A 245 -6.54 20.82 -13.67
N GLU A 246 -7.51 20.55 -12.81
CA GLU A 246 -7.61 19.38 -11.96
C GLU A 246 -7.59 18.06 -12.73
N TYR A 247 -8.19 18.03 -13.92
CA TYR A 247 -8.19 16.82 -14.72
C TYR A 247 -6.79 16.37 -15.16
N ASN A 248 -5.80 17.27 -15.23
CA ASN A 248 -4.42 16.88 -15.52
C ASN A 248 -3.84 16.07 -14.36
N TYR A 249 -4.08 16.51 -13.11
CA TYR A 249 -3.58 15.80 -11.92
C TYR A 249 -4.18 14.40 -11.79
N ILE A 250 -5.47 14.24 -12.01
CA ILE A 250 -6.13 12.93 -11.95
C ILE A 250 -5.88 12.05 -13.20
N GLU A 251 -5.31 12.57 -14.27
CA GLU A 251 -4.79 11.77 -15.39
C GLU A 251 -3.36 11.29 -15.12
N GLU A 252 -2.53 12.10 -14.44
CA GLU A 252 -1.18 11.70 -14.00
C GLU A 252 -1.23 10.69 -12.86
N VAL A 253 -2.13 10.91 -11.89
CA VAL A 253 -2.36 10.03 -10.75
C VAL A 253 -3.85 9.72 -10.67
N PRO A 254 -4.32 8.63 -11.32
CA PRO A 254 -5.73 8.28 -11.33
C PRO A 254 -6.28 8.06 -9.92
N LEU A 255 -7.52 8.53 -9.68
CA LEU A 255 -8.21 8.34 -8.40
C LEU A 255 -8.41 6.86 -8.08
N HIS A 256 -8.61 6.03 -9.11
CA HIS A 256 -8.75 4.59 -8.99
C HIS A 256 -8.37 3.92 -10.31
N GLU A 257 -7.90 2.69 -10.29
CA GLU A 257 -7.50 1.92 -11.48
C GLU A 257 -8.61 1.76 -12.52
N SER A 258 -9.89 1.75 -12.08
CA SER A 258 -11.05 1.70 -12.97
C SER A 258 -11.39 3.03 -13.63
N GLN A 259 -10.60 4.09 -13.43
CA GLN A 259 -10.85 5.41 -13.99
C GLN A 259 -10.72 5.40 -15.51
N GLN A 260 -11.77 5.85 -16.22
CA GLN A 260 -11.79 5.95 -17.67
C GLN A 260 -12.33 7.30 -18.10
N LYS A 261 -11.61 8.00 -18.99
CA LYS A 261 -12.08 9.22 -19.61
C LYS A 261 -13.21 8.91 -20.60
N VAL A 262 -14.34 9.58 -20.47
CA VAL A 262 -15.54 9.35 -21.31
C VAL A 262 -15.97 10.56 -22.11
N LYS A 263 -15.52 11.77 -21.75
CA LYS A 263 -15.87 13.00 -22.46
C LYS A 263 -14.85 14.09 -22.20
N GLU A 264 -14.67 14.96 -23.19
CA GLU A 264 -13.91 16.20 -23.09
C GLU A 264 -14.78 17.35 -23.66
N SER A 265 -14.77 18.50 -23.00
CA SER A 265 -15.46 19.69 -23.49
C SER A 265 -14.73 20.28 -24.69
N LYS A 266 -15.49 20.92 -25.61
CA LYS A 266 -14.91 21.52 -26.82
C LYS A 266 -13.95 22.68 -26.53
N ASP A 267 -14.17 23.37 -25.43
CA ASP A 267 -13.38 24.49 -24.94
C ASP A 267 -12.22 24.08 -24.02
N GLY A 268 -12.05 22.76 -23.75
CA GLY A 268 -11.02 22.24 -22.87
C GLY A 268 -11.23 22.53 -21.37
N MET A 269 -12.37 23.12 -20.98
CA MET A 269 -12.59 23.56 -19.61
C MET A 269 -12.89 22.42 -18.63
N TYR A 270 -13.37 21.27 -19.12
CA TYR A 270 -13.60 20.09 -18.29
C TYR A 270 -13.44 18.78 -19.04
N ARG A 271 -13.17 17.71 -18.27
CA ARG A 271 -13.24 16.31 -18.72
C ARG A 271 -14.14 15.51 -17.80
N GLU A 272 -14.76 14.46 -18.32
CA GLU A 272 -15.61 13.56 -17.54
C GLU A 272 -15.01 12.16 -17.54
N TYR A 273 -15.09 11.52 -16.36
CA TYR A 273 -14.54 10.20 -16.12
C TYR A 273 -15.61 9.30 -15.52
N THR A 274 -15.47 7.99 -15.74
CA THR A 274 -16.22 6.98 -15.02
C THR A 274 -15.27 6.17 -14.15
N LEU A 275 -15.74 5.83 -12.94
CA LEU A 275 -15.09 4.92 -12.00
C LEU A 275 -16.09 3.84 -11.60
N THR A 276 -15.60 2.64 -11.31
CA THR A 276 -16.41 1.52 -10.79
C THR A 276 -15.85 1.15 -9.43
N VAL A 277 -16.48 1.70 -8.37
CA VAL A 277 -16.00 1.56 -6.98
C VAL A 277 -17.17 1.57 -6.01
N ARG A 278 -16.91 1.14 -4.76
CA ARG A 278 -17.79 1.40 -3.63
C ARG A 278 -17.59 2.84 -3.16
N PRO A 279 -18.61 3.68 -3.17
CA PRO A 279 -18.50 5.07 -2.69
C PRO A 279 -18.39 5.10 -1.16
N SER A 280 -17.24 4.66 -0.66
CA SER A 280 -16.91 4.66 0.76
C SER A 280 -16.67 6.07 1.29
N ARG A 281 -16.58 6.20 2.63
CA ARG A 281 -16.18 7.47 3.26
C ARG A 281 -14.86 8.01 2.73
N ASP A 282 -13.88 7.13 2.45
CA ASP A 282 -12.59 7.53 1.88
C ASP A 282 -12.77 8.17 0.49
N PHE A 283 -13.72 7.66 -0.31
CA PHE A 283 -14.04 8.24 -1.63
C PHE A 283 -14.69 9.62 -1.51
N LEU A 284 -15.64 9.78 -0.58
CA LEU A 284 -16.25 11.09 -0.32
C LEU A 284 -15.22 12.12 0.16
N GLN A 285 -14.31 11.71 1.04
CA GLN A 285 -13.22 12.56 1.49
C GLN A 285 -12.27 12.96 0.36
N GLU A 286 -11.98 12.04 -0.55
CA GLU A 286 -11.15 12.34 -1.73
C GLU A 286 -11.83 13.38 -2.62
N LEU A 287 -13.12 13.23 -2.90
CA LEU A 287 -13.87 14.22 -3.67
C LEU A 287 -13.88 15.60 -2.99
N LEU A 288 -14.02 15.63 -1.67
CA LEU A 288 -13.96 16.88 -0.88
C LEU A 288 -12.57 17.52 -0.91
N TRP A 289 -11.50 16.71 -0.96
CA TRP A 289 -10.13 17.21 -1.12
C TRP A 289 -9.95 18.02 -2.40
N HIS A 290 -10.56 17.58 -3.50
CA HIS A 290 -10.53 18.31 -4.76
C HIS A 290 -11.45 19.54 -4.79
N GLY A 291 -12.28 19.71 -3.77
CA GLY A 291 -13.18 20.87 -3.60
C GLY A 291 -14.11 21.06 -4.79
N ARG A 292 -14.19 22.31 -5.29
CA ARG A 292 -15.05 22.68 -6.42
C ARG A 292 -14.57 22.17 -7.79
N ASN A 293 -13.37 21.63 -7.86
CA ASN A 293 -12.74 21.25 -9.12
C ASN A 293 -13.19 19.87 -9.62
N ILE A 294 -13.80 19.04 -8.75
CA ILE A 294 -14.41 17.76 -9.13
C ILE A 294 -15.86 17.73 -8.62
N ILE A 295 -16.78 17.34 -9.48
CA ILE A 295 -18.19 17.15 -9.11
C ILE A 295 -18.70 15.78 -9.54
N VAL A 296 -19.58 15.20 -8.74
CA VAL A 296 -20.32 13.97 -9.08
C VAL A 296 -21.47 14.33 -10.01
N LEU A 297 -21.57 13.62 -11.14
CA LEU A 297 -22.67 13.74 -12.08
C LEU A 297 -23.69 12.59 -11.92
N LYS A 298 -23.21 11.39 -11.62
CA LYS A 298 -24.00 10.17 -11.42
C LYS A 298 -23.26 9.23 -10.45
N PRO A 299 -23.99 8.38 -9.70
CA PRO A 299 -25.44 8.32 -9.62
C PRO A 299 -26.04 9.49 -8.82
N GLU A 300 -27.34 9.71 -8.93
CA GLU A 300 -28.01 10.86 -8.31
C GLU A 300 -28.01 10.78 -6.77
N ASN A 301 -28.17 9.57 -6.18
CA ASN A 301 -28.08 9.39 -4.73
C ASN A 301 -26.74 9.90 -4.19
N LEU A 302 -25.61 9.48 -4.77
CA LEU A 302 -24.27 9.94 -4.38
C LEU A 302 -24.09 11.46 -4.57
N ARG A 303 -24.63 12.00 -5.67
CA ARG A 303 -24.62 13.45 -5.91
C ARG A 303 -25.38 14.20 -4.83
N GLN A 304 -26.56 13.73 -4.43
CA GLN A 304 -27.36 14.33 -3.35
C GLN A 304 -26.68 14.19 -2.00
N GLU A 305 -26.02 13.07 -1.72
CA GLU A 305 -25.21 12.87 -0.52
C GLU A 305 -24.09 13.93 -0.45
N MET A 306 -23.34 14.14 -1.51
CA MET A 306 -22.31 15.20 -1.59
C MET A 306 -22.89 16.61 -1.37
N ILE A 307 -24.05 16.89 -1.96
CA ILE A 307 -24.74 18.16 -1.75
C ILE A 307 -25.14 18.34 -0.27
N GLY A 308 -25.60 17.26 0.38
CA GLY A 308 -25.93 17.26 1.81
C GLY A 308 -24.70 17.60 2.67
N ILE A 309 -23.61 16.88 2.45
CA ILE A 309 -22.33 17.12 3.15
C ILE A 309 -21.88 18.58 3.01
N LEU A 310 -21.91 19.12 1.79
CA LEU A 310 -21.49 20.52 1.52
C LEU A 310 -22.40 21.54 2.23
N LYS A 311 -23.71 21.29 2.30
CA LYS A 311 -24.65 22.14 3.05
C LYS A 311 -24.36 22.10 4.55
N ASP A 312 -24.11 20.92 5.08
CA ASP A 312 -23.79 20.76 6.51
C ASP A 312 -22.44 21.38 6.86
N MET A 313 -21.46 21.25 5.99
CA MET A 313 -20.17 21.96 6.13
C MET A 313 -20.38 23.48 6.14
N THR A 314 -21.19 24.02 5.22
CA THR A 314 -21.50 25.46 5.18
C THR A 314 -22.11 25.93 6.50
N LYS A 315 -23.13 25.23 6.99
CA LYS A 315 -23.75 25.55 8.28
C LYS A 315 -22.76 25.47 9.45
N SER A 316 -21.90 24.45 9.47
CA SER A 316 -20.87 24.34 10.51
C SER A 316 -19.92 25.53 10.51
N TYR A 317 -19.52 26.02 9.34
CA TYR A 317 -18.70 27.24 9.23
C TYR A 317 -19.45 28.51 9.69
N GLU A 318 -20.75 28.63 9.37
CA GLU A 318 -21.59 29.79 9.80
C GLU A 318 -21.84 29.78 11.28
N MET A 319 -22.04 28.62 11.90
CA MET A 319 -22.34 28.47 13.33
C MET A 319 -21.08 28.43 14.21
N GLY A 320 -19.93 28.09 13.65
CA GLY A 320 -18.69 27.82 14.38
C GLY A 320 -18.71 26.51 15.17
N GLU A 321 -19.69 25.65 14.94
CA GLU A 321 -19.88 24.36 15.61
C GLU A 321 -20.05 23.22 14.61
N CYS A 322 -19.61 22.01 15.01
CA CYS A 322 -19.88 20.82 14.23
C CYS A 322 -21.37 20.44 14.36
N LEU A 323 -22.08 20.32 13.26
CA LEU A 323 -23.39 19.67 13.28
C LEU A 323 -23.15 18.21 13.65
N ASN A 324 -23.50 17.82 14.88
CA ASN A 324 -23.56 16.41 15.25
C ASN A 324 -24.61 15.76 14.37
N GLY A 325 -24.17 15.02 13.37
CA GLY A 325 -25.07 14.12 12.67
C GLY A 325 -25.70 13.21 13.74
N GLU A 326 -27.00 13.23 13.83
CA GLU A 326 -27.73 12.19 14.56
C GLU A 326 -27.24 10.86 14.01
N GLU A 327 -26.74 9.99 14.91
CA GLU A 327 -26.19 8.67 14.63
C GLU A 327 -27.22 7.72 13.98
#